data_7f94b6caf2fc44e7b084283dbe5f18a5
#
_entry.id   7f94b6caf2fc44e7b084283dbe5f18a5
#
_cell.length_a   1.000
_cell.length_b   1.000
_cell.length_c   1.000
_cell.angle_alpha   90.00
_cell.angle_beta   90.00
_cell.angle_gamma   90.00
#
_symmetry.space_group_name_H-M   'P 1'
#
loop_
_entity.id
_entity.type
_entity.pdbx_description
1 polymer ?
#
loop_
_entity_poly.entity_id
_entity_poly.type
_entity_poly.pdbx_seq_one_letter_code
_entity_poly.pdbx_strand_id
1 'polypeptide(L)'
;MTTEADIKAFTAFQRDKTRQNKARQALETADPAELEEFAKYQAEQAAAAAAKVVEQAPAPHTGGAETTDAILAERVSQRVLNGSYCWSAGLGWMRWTGTHWEHSNQQTITETVRQYMVESVSDELRSPETDWRKRQELMSLLSKSRLVALVELSKGILQVTDEMFDARPDLLNTPSGVVHLPTGEVRRHDPQLYLTKITPVPFQKDATHPDWTTALGALPEELHEWIQVRLGQAITGHMTPDDVMLILQGGGENGKSTVLESVSRALGKGYSVLMSDRVLLADPGAHPTEMMDLRGARFAMAEELPEDRRLNVKRLKDVIGTSTMKARRMKQDTVEWDSTHSVMISTNYLPVIEETDHGTWRRLALVKFPFKFLKAGQTPDGPNQREGDPGLRERMKEGDPQHRAVLAWLVAGARRWYEHDRVMPPHPARVVADTQGWRAKCDLILAYWLDRIEPDAAAHVLSTDLFADFNVWLQAHGHRPWSDKTFGARFEGHDYTGTHGVERRKIRAQQGLSRSPALLAGWGTQPAAPSASYRAWLGVKFAPDGVRADSE
;
A
#
# COMPACT_ATOMS: atom_id res chain seq x y z
N MET A 1 -40.12 7.75 -9.54
CA MET A 1 -40.48 8.61 -10.71
C MET A 1 -39.35 9.62 -10.84
N THR A 2 -38.55 9.47 -11.90
CA THR A 2 -37.42 10.38 -12.19
C THR A 2 -37.99 11.70 -12.70
N THR A 3 -37.66 12.81 -12.06
CA THR A 3 -38.21 14.11 -12.48
C THR A 3 -37.50 14.66 -13.70
N GLU A 4 -38.13 15.57 -14.43
CA GLU A 4 -37.55 16.24 -15.60
C GLU A 4 -36.26 17.01 -15.26
N ALA A 5 -36.15 17.48 -14.00
CA ALA A 5 -34.96 18.10 -13.44
C ALA A 5 -33.78 17.09 -13.31
N ASP A 6 -34.06 15.84 -12.88
CA ASP A 6 -33.05 14.79 -12.78
C ASP A 6 -32.51 14.37 -14.14
N ILE A 7 -33.37 14.34 -15.16
CA ILE A 7 -32.98 14.03 -16.55
C ILE A 7 -32.08 15.16 -17.11
N LYS A 8 -32.42 16.42 -16.86
CA LYS A 8 -31.58 17.57 -17.27
C LYS A 8 -30.23 17.57 -16.57
N ALA A 9 -30.21 17.33 -15.25
CA ALA A 9 -28.96 17.25 -14.47
C ALA A 9 -28.07 16.09 -14.94
N PHE A 10 -28.67 14.91 -15.20
CA PHE A 10 -27.92 13.76 -15.72
C PHE A 10 -27.38 13.99 -17.14
N THR A 11 -28.15 14.67 -18.00
CA THR A 11 -27.70 15.01 -19.35
C THR A 11 -26.57 16.04 -19.34
N ALA A 12 -26.61 17.02 -18.44
CA ALA A 12 -25.52 17.97 -18.22
C ALA A 12 -24.25 17.26 -17.73
N PHE A 13 -24.38 16.37 -16.76
CA PHE A 13 -23.28 15.55 -16.25
C PHE A 13 -22.65 14.69 -17.34
N GLN A 14 -23.42 14.03 -18.19
CA GLN A 14 -22.91 13.23 -19.30
C GLN A 14 -22.16 14.08 -20.34
N ARG A 15 -22.65 15.29 -20.63
CA ARG A 15 -21.97 16.24 -21.54
C ARG A 15 -20.62 16.71 -20.96
N ASP A 16 -20.58 16.99 -19.66
CA ASP A 16 -19.36 17.43 -18.99
C ASP A 16 -18.33 16.30 -18.93
N LYS A 17 -18.75 15.08 -18.59
CA LYS A 17 -17.89 13.88 -18.61
C LYS A 17 -17.30 13.60 -20.00
N THR A 18 -18.10 13.77 -21.07
CA THR A 18 -17.63 13.60 -22.46
C THR A 18 -16.62 14.68 -22.84
N ARG A 19 -16.82 15.92 -22.37
CA ARG A 19 -15.91 17.04 -22.59
C ARG A 19 -14.59 16.87 -21.84
N GLN A 20 -14.64 16.40 -20.60
CA GLN A 20 -13.46 16.09 -19.79
C GLN A 20 -12.64 14.94 -20.38
N ASN A 21 -13.30 13.87 -20.86
CA ASN A 21 -12.61 12.76 -21.51
C ASN A 21 -11.96 13.15 -22.85
N LYS A 22 -12.60 13.99 -23.65
CA LYS A 22 -12.00 14.55 -24.87
C LYS A 22 -10.83 15.47 -24.58
N ALA A 23 -10.93 16.32 -23.55
CA ALA A 23 -9.84 17.20 -23.13
C ALA A 23 -8.64 16.39 -22.58
N ARG A 24 -8.90 15.33 -21.82
CA ARG A 24 -7.87 14.40 -21.33
C ARG A 24 -7.16 13.67 -22.48
N GLN A 25 -7.90 13.18 -23.43
CA GLN A 25 -7.35 12.49 -24.62
C GLN A 25 -6.54 13.44 -25.51
N ALA A 26 -6.95 14.71 -25.62
CA ALA A 26 -6.20 15.75 -26.34
C ALA A 26 -4.89 16.09 -25.62
N LEU A 27 -4.88 16.14 -24.28
CA LEU A 27 -3.66 16.36 -23.47
C LEU A 27 -2.69 15.16 -23.54
N GLU A 28 -3.19 13.94 -23.63
CA GLU A 28 -2.38 12.71 -23.75
C GLU A 28 -1.73 12.57 -25.14
N THR A 29 -2.24 13.26 -26.17
CA THR A 29 -1.72 13.23 -27.55
C THR A 29 -1.04 14.53 -28.00
N ALA A 30 -0.98 15.53 -27.15
CA ALA A 30 -0.38 16.83 -27.46
C ALA A 30 1.15 16.78 -27.53
N ASP A 31 1.72 17.52 -28.48
CA ASP A 31 3.17 17.69 -28.57
C ASP A 31 3.74 18.36 -27.30
N PRO A 32 4.95 17.99 -26.86
CA PRO A 32 5.62 18.65 -25.74
C PRO A 32 5.64 20.19 -25.81
N ALA A 33 5.77 20.76 -27.01
CA ALA A 33 5.72 22.21 -27.22
C ALA A 33 4.33 22.80 -26.95
N GLU A 34 3.26 22.12 -27.34
CA GLU A 34 1.86 22.53 -27.06
C GLU A 34 1.54 22.43 -25.57
N LEU A 35 2.09 21.42 -24.87
CA LEU A 35 1.93 21.28 -23.41
C LEU A 35 2.64 22.40 -22.64
N GLU A 36 3.81 22.84 -23.11
CA GLU A 36 4.53 23.97 -22.53
C GLU A 36 3.79 25.29 -22.75
N GLU A 37 3.24 25.51 -23.94
CA GLU A 37 2.41 26.68 -24.26
C GLU A 37 1.11 26.70 -23.44
N PHE A 38 0.47 25.54 -23.27
CA PHE A 38 -0.73 25.39 -22.44
C PHE A 38 -0.44 25.65 -20.95
N ALA A 39 0.70 25.15 -20.43
CA ALA A 39 1.13 25.43 -19.06
C ALA A 39 1.40 26.92 -18.84
N LYS A 40 2.00 27.61 -19.83
CA LYS A 40 2.23 29.05 -19.80
C LYS A 40 0.92 29.83 -19.84
N TYR A 41 -0.02 29.43 -20.70
CA TYR A 41 -1.35 30.01 -20.75
C TYR A 41 -2.12 29.82 -19.42
N GLN A 42 -2.05 28.65 -18.80
CA GLN A 42 -2.67 28.43 -17.49
C GLN A 42 -2.04 29.28 -16.39
N ALA A 43 -0.72 29.44 -16.39
CA ALA A 43 -0.03 30.32 -15.45
C ALA A 43 -0.42 31.77 -15.63
N GLU A 44 -0.57 32.24 -16.86
CA GLU A 44 -1.04 33.61 -17.20
C GLU A 44 -2.50 33.81 -16.79
N GLN A 45 -3.37 32.85 -17.00
CA GLN A 45 -4.78 32.89 -16.56
C GLN A 45 -4.90 32.89 -15.03
N ALA A 46 -4.09 32.09 -14.34
CA ALA A 46 -4.03 32.09 -12.88
C ALA A 46 -3.51 33.44 -12.33
N ALA A 47 -2.49 34.01 -12.96
CA ALA A 47 -1.97 35.32 -12.61
C ALA A 47 -3.00 36.43 -12.90
N ALA A 48 -3.71 36.35 -14.03
CA ALA A 48 -4.77 37.30 -14.37
C ALA A 48 -6.00 37.18 -13.45
N ALA A 49 -6.34 35.96 -13.02
CA ALA A 49 -7.39 35.74 -12.02
C ALA A 49 -6.98 36.28 -10.64
N ALA A 50 -5.73 36.07 -10.22
CA ALA A 50 -5.19 36.66 -9.00
C ALA A 50 -5.15 38.18 -9.06
N ALA A 51 -4.75 38.77 -10.21
CA ALA A 51 -4.78 40.23 -10.43
C ALA A 51 -6.19 40.81 -10.39
N LYS A 52 -7.20 40.11 -10.97
CA LYS A 52 -8.60 40.54 -10.88
C LYS A 52 -9.18 40.48 -9.46
N VAL A 53 -8.75 39.52 -8.64
CA VAL A 53 -9.14 39.46 -7.21
C VAL A 53 -8.53 40.65 -6.45
N VAL A 54 -7.32 41.09 -6.80
CA VAL A 54 -6.67 42.24 -6.19
C VAL A 54 -7.33 43.57 -6.68
N GLU A 55 -7.80 43.63 -7.92
CA GLU A 55 -8.41 44.84 -8.51
C GLU A 55 -9.88 45.04 -8.07
N GLN A 56 -10.57 43.96 -7.60
CA GLN A 56 -11.93 44.02 -7.05
C GLN A 56 -11.98 44.19 -5.53
N ALA A 57 -10.84 44.37 -4.87
CA ALA A 57 -10.84 44.75 -3.47
C ALA A 57 -11.44 46.15 -3.32
N PRO A 58 -12.55 46.35 -2.58
CA PRO A 58 -13.14 47.65 -2.39
C PRO A 58 -12.12 48.58 -1.75
N ALA A 59 -12.08 49.82 -2.25
CA ALA A 59 -11.24 50.88 -1.69
C ALA A 59 -11.48 51.02 -0.18
N PRO A 60 -10.45 51.30 0.62
CA PRO A 60 -10.57 51.35 2.08
C PRO A 60 -11.61 52.43 2.49
N HIS A 61 -12.75 51.95 2.99
CA HIS A 61 -13.71 52.83 3.65
C HIS A 61 -13.11 53.32 4.97
N THR A 62 -12.70 54.56 5.00
CA THR A 62 -12.26 55.30 6.20
C THR A 62 -13.46 55.49 7.13
N GLY A 63 -13.47 54.84 8.29
CA GLY A 63 -14.35 55.16 9.39
C GLY A 63 -15.14 53.98 9.94
N GLY A 64 -14.76 53.44 11.10
CA GLY A 64 -15.56 52.53 11.94
C GLY A 64 -15.64 51.03 11.56
N ALA A 65 -15.36 50.69 10.31
CA ALA A 65 -15.43 49.29 9.82
C ALA A 65 -14.15 48.47 10.10
N GLU A 66 -13.03 49.10 10.40
CA GLU A 66 -11.71 48.46 10.53
C GLU A 66 -11.54 47.54 11.74
N THR A 67 -12.47 47.59 12.69
CA THR A 67 -12.42 46.85 13.95
C THR A 67 -13.44 45.70 14.04
N THR A 68 -14.15 45.40 12.95
CA THR A 68 -15.04 44.21 12.93
C THR A 68 -14.24 42.94 12.91
N ASP A 69 -14.78 41.87 13.54
CA ASP A 69 -14.11 40.59 13.62
C ASP A 69 -13.79 40.00 12.24
N ALA A 70 -14.64 40.23 11.24
CA ALA A 70 -14.43 39.78 9.87
C ALA A 70 -13.19 40.45 9.21
N ILE A 71 -13.06 41.76 9.32
CA ILE A 71 -11.91 42.49 8.75
C ILE A 71 -10.61 42.16 9.50
N LEU A 72 -10.73 42.05 10.83
CA LEU A 72 -9.57 41.66 11.64
C LEU A 72 -9.14 40.21 11.35
N ALA A 73 -10.05 39.29 11.12
CA ALA A 73 -9.73 37.91 10.74
C ALA A 73 -9.02 37.88 9.38
N GLU A 74 -9.49 38.65 8.40
CA GLU A 74 -8.79 38.79 7.10
C GLU A 74 -7.35 39.33 7.28
N ARG A 75 -7.20 40.41 8.07
CA ARG A 75 -5.89 40.99 8.37
C ARG A 75 -4.94 40.01 9.07
N VAL A 76 -5.43 39.33 10.08
CA VAL A 76 -4.68 38.28 10.83
C VAL A 76 -4.28 37.16 9.90
N SER A 77 -5.24 36.67 9.11
CA SER A 77 -4.99 35.58 8.16
C SER A 77 -3.90 35.96 7.17
N GLN A 78 -3.96 37.14 6.57
CA GLN A 78 -2.99 37.55 5.56
C GLN A 78 -1.60 37.88 6.14
N ARG A 79 -1.54 38.53 7.31
CA ARG A 79 -0.25 39.05 7.84
C ARG A 79 0.50 38.07 8.72
N VAL A 80 -0.21 37.12 9.34
CA VAL A 80 0.38 36.27 10.38
C VAL A 80 0.24 34.79 10.06
N LEU A 81 -0.93 34.36 9.58
CA LEU A 81 -1.21 32.96 9.42
C LEU A 81 -0.89 32.43 8.01
N ASN A 82 -1.08 33.23 6.98
CA ASN A 82 -0.85 32.84 5.59
C ASN A 82 0.61 32.39 5.36
N GLY A 83 0.80 31.25 4.70
CA GLY A 83 2.10 30.65 4.47
C GLY A 83 2.69 29.90 5.68
N SER A 84 2.20 30.18 6.89
CA SER A 84 2.62 29.50 8.13
C SER A 84 1.58 28.52 8.66
N TYR A 85 0.31 28.78 8.39
CA TYR A 85 -0.81 27.94 8.83
C TYR A 85 -1.85 27.79 7.72
N CYS A 86 -2.50 26.64 7.71
CA CYS A 86 -3.72 26.39 6.94
C CYS A 86 -4.68 25.51 7.75
N TRP A 87 -5.92 25.46 7.34
CA TRP A 87 -6.93 24.65 8.01
C TRP A 87 -7.62 23.71 7.03
N SER A 88 -7.89 22.49 7.48
CA SER A 88 -8.60 21.47 6.69
C SER A 88 -9.64 20.80 7.58
N ALA A 89 -10.79 20.44 6.99
CA ALA A 89 -11.90 19.89 7.75
C ALA A 89 -11.55 18.52 8.39
N GLY A 90 -10.80 17.69 7.69
CA GLY A 90 -10.41 16.36 8.17
C GLY A 90 -9.12 16.33 8.99
N LEU A 91 -8.19 17.28 8.77
CA LEU A 91 -6.91 17.33 9.46
C LEU A 91 -6.83 18.40 10.56
N GLY A 92 -7.76 19.38 10.56
CA GLY A 92 -7.72 20.51 11.48
C GLY A 92 -6.69 21.55 11.09
N TRP A 93 -6.15 22.26 12.08
CA TRP A 93 -5.09 23.22 11.86
C TRP A 93 -3.76 22.56 11.55
N MET A 94 -3.11 23.00 10.49
CA MET A 94 -1.79 22.58 10.06
C MET A 94 -0.81 23.75 10.13
N ARG A 95 0.41 23.50 10.58
CA ARG A 95 1.49 24.46 10.68
C ARG A 95 2.63 24.08 9.74
N TRP A 96 3.15 25.04 8.99
CA TRP A 96 4.36 24.86 8.21
C TRP A 96 5.61 24.94 9.09
N THR A 97 6.43 23.89 9.07
CA THR A 97 7.67 23.80 9.87
C THR A 97 8.90 24.39 9.18
N GLY A 98 8.76 24.82 7.94
CA GLY A 98 9.87 25.15 7.03
C GLY A 98 10.21 24.00 6.08
N THR A 99 9.74 22.78 6.37
CA THR A 99 10.02 21.58 5.58
C THR A 99 8.77 20.76 5.26
N HIS A 100 7.77 20.76 6.12
CA HIS A 100 6.51 20.01 5.94
C HIS A 100 5.39 20.62 6.78
N TRP A 101 4.16 20.22 6.52
CA TRP A 101 3.00 20.57 7.32
C TRP A 101 2.81 19.57 8.46
N GLU A 102 2.70 20.07 9.68
CA GLU A 102 2.39 19.26 10.87
C GLU A 102 1.09 19.69 11.53
N HIS A 103 0.44 18.78 12.22
CA HIS A 103 -0.77 19.11 12.98
C HIS A 103 -0.46 20.11 14.09
N SER A 104 -1.31 21.16 14.19
CA SER A 104 -1.23 22.16 15.23
C SER A 104 -2.54 22.22 16.02
N ASN A 105 -2.45 22.41 17.33
CA ASN A 105 -3.64 22.57 18.16
C ASN A 105 -4.17 24.01 18.10
N GLN A 106 -5.47 24.16 18.40
CA GLN A 106 -6.12 25.47 18.35
C GLN A 106 -5.53 26.48 19.35
N GLN A 107 -4.98 26.00 20.48
CA GLN A 107 -4.35 26.88 21.47
C GLN A 107 -3.12 27.59 20.91
N THR A 108 -2.30 26.86 20.14
CA THR A 108 -1.10 27.44 19.48
C THR A 108 -1.51 28.55 18.51
N ILE A 109 -2.53 28.32 17.68
CA ILE A 109 -3.03 29.33 16.74
C ILE A 109 -3.58 30.54 17.49
N THR A 110 -4.38 30.29 18.54
CA THR A 110 -4.95 31.36 19.37
C THR A 110 -3.85 32.22 20.00
N GLU A 111 -2.78 31.59 20.47
CA GLU A 111 -1.62 32.30 21.05
C GLU A 111 -0.87 33.12 20.01
N THR A 112 -0.65 32.59 18.80
CA THR A 112 -0.05 33.33 17.69
C THR A 112 -0.89 34.56 17.34
N VAL A 113 -2.21 34.40 17.24
CA VAL A 113 -3.14 35.53 16.99
C VAL A 113 -3.12 36.53 18.14
N ARG A 114 -3.11 36.05 19.40
CA ARG A 114 -3.04 36.92 20.58
C ARG A 114 -1.78 37.77 20.59
N GLN A 115 -0.63 37.18 20.32
CA GLN A 115 0.66 37.93 20.28
C GLN A 115 0.62 39.02 19.24
N TYR A 116 0.21 38.72 18.01
CA TYR A 116 0.06 39.74 16.97
C TYR A 116 -0.92 40.83 17.35
N MET A 117 -2.08 40.49 17.90
CA MET A 117 -3.08 41.47 18.31
C MET A 117 -2.56 42.37 19.43
N VAL A 118 -1.83 41.83 20.41
CA VAL A 118 -1.21 42.62 21.48
C VAL A 118 -0.16 43.58 20.90
N GLU A 119 0.70 43.14 20.01
CA GLU A 119 1.71 43.96 19.36
C GLU A 119 1.03 45.08 18.55
N SER A 120 0.07 44.75 17.70
CA SER A 120 -0.65 45.70 16.85
C SER A 120 -1.40 46.78 17.64
N VAL A 121 -1.99 46.41 18.76
CA VAL A 121 -2.77 47.31 19.61
C VAL A 121 -1.88 48.11 20.55
N SER A 122 -0.75 47.56 21.00
CA SER A 122 0.16 48.20 21.96
C SER A 122 0.73 49.52 21.46
N ASP A 123 1.08 49.64 20.18
CA ASP A 123 1.63 50.85 19.61
C ASP A 123 0.59 51.97 19.55
N GLU A 124 -0.67 51.60 19.19
CA GLU A 124 -1.78 52.55 19.14
C GLU A 124 -2.23 52.98 20.57
N LEU A 125 -2.18 52.06 21.54
CA LEU A 125 -2.47 52.37 22.95
C LEU A 125 -1.43 53.33 23.58
N ARG A 126 -0.19 53.31 23.13
CA ARG A 126 0.90 54.19 23.59
C ARG A 126 0.85 55.55 22.96
N SER A 127 0.12 55.72 21.86
CA SER A 127 0.02 57.02 21.16
C SER A 127 -0.66 58.05 22.04
N PRO A 128 -0.10 59.26 22.20
CA PRO A 128 -0.73 60.35 22.96
C PRO A 128 -2.03 60.87 22.33
N GLU A 129 -2.22 60.60 21.04
CA GLU A 129 -3.41 61.03 20.27
C GLU A 129 -4.61 60.09 20.47
N THR A 130 -4.42 58.94 21.10
CA THR A 130 -5.48 57.94 21.31
C THR A 130 -6.35 58.37 22.50
N ASP A 131 -7.60 58.72 22.21
CA ASP A 131 -8.59 59.07 23.24
C ASP A 131 -9.01 57.87 24.08
N TRP A 132 -9.77 58.15 25.20
CA TRP A 132 -10.17 57.08 26.13
C TRP A 132 -11.19 56.10 25.52
N ARG A 133 -12.04 56.53 24.58
CA ARG A 133 -13.04 55.67 23.92
C ARG A 133 -12.32 54.69 22.99
N LYS A 134 -11.37 55.21 22.19
CA LYS A 134 -10.53 54.38 21.33
C LYS A 134 -9.69 53.38 22.12
N ARG A 135 -9.15 53.78 23.28
CA ARG A 135 -8.43 52.88 24.18
C ARG A 135 -9.33 51.71 24.67
N GLN A 136 -10.59 52.03 25.08
CA GLN A 136 -11.52 50.95 25.46
C GLN A 136 -11.86 50.02 24.30
N GLU A 137 -12.07 50.57 23.13
CA GLU A 137 -12.28 49.77 21.91
C GLU A 137 -11.10 48.82 21.65
N LEU A 138 -9.87 49.35 21.60
CA LEU A 138 -8.64 48.57 21.42
C LEU A 138 -8.47 47.50 22.47
N MET A 139 -8.71 47.78 23.74
CA MET A 139 -8.67 46.78 24.83
C MET A 139 -9.71 45.68 24.63
N SER A 140 -10.89 46.01 24.10
CA SER A 140 -11.94 45.03 23.81
C SER A 140 -11.53 44.02 22.76
N LEU A 141 -10.63 44.40 21.81
CA LEU A 141 -10.12 43.51 20.77
C LEU A 141 -9.25 42.37 21.33
N LEU A 142 -8.67 42.58 22.52
CA LEU A 142 -7.83 41.59 23.22
C LEU A 142 -8.65 40.63 24.09
N SER A 143 -9.98 40.74 24.10
CA SER A 143 -10.81 39.82 24.86
C SER A 143 -10.73 38.40 24.31
N LYS A 144 -10.81 37.39 25.21
CA LYS A 144 -10.76 35.96 24.83
C LYS A 144 -11.81 35.60 23.77
N SER A 145 -13.02 36.12 23.88
CA SER A 145 -14.11 35.85 22.94
C SER A 145 -13.77 36.32 21.52
N ARG A 146 -13.20 37.52 21.38
CA ARG A 146 -12.80 38.04 20.09
C ARG A 146 -11.63 37.29 19.48
N LEU A 147 -10.60 37.00 20.27
CA LEU A 147 -9.45 36.22 19.79
C LEU A 147 -9.88 34.84 19.27
N VAL A 148 -10.82 34.19 19.97
CA VAL A 148 -11.41 32.90 19.52
C VAL A 148 -12.22 33.10 18.22
N ALA A 149 -13.03 34.17 18.13
CA ALA A 149 -13.80 34.47 16.93
C ALA A 149 -12.88 34.71 15.70
N LEU A 150 -11.76 35.44 15.89
CA LEU A 150 -10.77 35.63 14.81
C LEU A 150 -10.21 34.31 14.30
N VAL A 151 -9.84 33.39 15.21
CA VAL A 151 -9.33 32.06 14.83
C VAL A 151 -10.39 31.24 14.10
N GLU A 152 -11.65 31.29 14.54
CA GLU A 152 -12.75 30.58 13.87
C GLU A 152 -13.03 31.12 12.46
N LEU A 153 -13.06 32.44 12.30
CA LEU A 153 -13.24 33.05 10.98
C LEU A 153 -12.06 32.80 10.04
N SER A 154 -10.84 32.74 10.58
CA SER A 154 -9.63 32.43 9.81
C SER A 154 -9.64 31.02 9.21
N LYS A 155 -10.39 30.07 9.78
CA LYS A 155 -10.54 28.72 9.20
C LYS A 155 -11.08 28.77 7.77
N GLY A 156 -12.13 29.56 7.53
CA GLY A 156 -12.71 29.70 6.19
C GLY A 156 -11.77 30.38 5.18
N ILE A 157 -10.97 31.35 5.66
CA ILE A 157 -10.03 32.11 4.81
C ILE A 157 -8.83 31.23 4.41
N LEU A 158 -8.35 30.40 5.34
CA LEU A 158 -7.17 29.55 5.18
C LEU A 158 -7.51 28.09 4.87
N GLN A 159 -8.74 27.84 4.41
CA GLN A 159 -9.22 26.51 4.14
C GLN A 159 -8.52 25.88 2.95
N VAL A 160 -8.02 24.67 3.16
CA VAL A 160 -7.45 23.78 2.13
C VAL A 160 -8.21 22.46 2.20
N THR A 161 -8.48 21.83 1.08
CA THR A 161 -9.14 20.52 1.05
C THR A 161 -8.19 19.40 1.47
N ASP A 162 -8.74 18.37 2.10
CA ASP A 162 -7.95 17.24 2.62
C ASP A 162 -7.15 16.52 1.53
N GLU A 163 -7.70 16.49 0.31
CA GLU A 163 -7.12 15.82 -0.85
C GLU A 163 -5.85 16.50 -1.38
N MET A 164 -5.59 17.76 -1.01
CA MET A 164 -4.36 18.44 -1.40
C MET A 164 -3.15 17.95 -0.62
N PHE A 165 -3.36 17.40 0.58
CA PHE A 165 -2.26 16.91 1.41
C PHE A 165 -1.74 15.57 0.92
N ASP A 166 -0.40 15.50 0.80
CA ASP A 166 0.35 14.32 0.31
C ASP A 166 -0.11 13.81 -1.08
N ALA A 167 -0.76 14.66 -1.88
CA ALA A 167 -1.32 14.33 -3.19
C ALA A 167 -0.26 14.10 -4.30
N ARG A 168 1.02 14.21 -3.98
CA ARG A 168 2.14 14.10 -4.93
C ARG A 168 2.87 12.77 -4.76
N PRO A 169 2.45 11.70 -5.46
CA PRO A 169 3.03 10.36 -5.27
C PRO A 169 4.50 10.26 -5.70
N ASP A 170 4.93 11.12 -6.63
CA ASP A 170 6.29 11.14 -7.19
C ASP A 170 7.29 11.92 -6.33
N LEU A 171 6.85 12.51 -5.22
CA LEU A 171 7.70 13.31 -4.34
C LEU A 171 7.98 12.58 -3.03
N LEU A 172 9.24 12.61 -2.60
CA LEU A 172 9.67 12.15 -1.28
C LEU A 172 10.30 13.32 -0.54
N ASN A 173 9.71 13.71 0.59
CA ASN A 173 10.22 14.81 1.40
C ASN A 173 11.32 14.34 2.35
N THR A 174 12.44 15.05 2.35
CA THR A 174 13.62 14.75 3.19
C THR A 174 14.15 16.02 3.83
N PRO A 175 14.95 15.96 4.89
CA PRO A 175 15.55 17.17 5.50
C PRO A 175 16.41 18.00 4.54
N SER A 176 16.98 17.41 3.49
CA SER A 176 17.79 18.11 2.48
C SER A 176 16.95 18.76 1.37
N GLY A 177 15.64 18.51 1.33
CA GLY A 177 14.73 18.99 0.30
C GLY A 177 13.77 17.92 -0.17
N VAL A 178 12.94 18.26 -1.14
CA VAL A 178 11.96 17.36 -1.76
C VAL A 178 12.60 16.65 -2.94
N VAL A 179 12.71 15.34 -2.86
CA VAL A 179 13.25 14.49 -3.93
C VAL A 179 12.14 14.21 -4.95
N HIS A 180 12.38 14.51 -6.20
CA HIS A 180 11.57 14.11 -7.33
C HIS A 180 12.02 12.69 -7.75
N LEU A 181 11.26 11.68 -7.36
CA LEU A 181 11.63 10.26 -7.50
C LEU A 181 11.92 9.81 -8.95
N PRO A 182 11.19 10.29 -9.98
CA PRO A 182 11.51 9.96 -11.37
C PRO A 182 12.92 10.36 -11.83
N THR A 183 13.43 11.51 -11.36
CA THR A 183 14.74 12.02 -11.77
C THR A 183 15.83 11.92 -10.71
N GLY A 184 15.44 11.75 -9.43
CA GLY A 184 16.35 11.82 -8.29
C GLY A 184 16.84 13.25 -7.97
N GLU A 185 16.25 14.28 -8.56
CA GLU A 185 16.56 15.68 -8.28
C GLU A 185 16.01 16.13 -6.94
N VAL A 186 16.77 16.96 -6.24
CA VAL A 186 16.34 17.57 -4.98
C VAL A 186 15.90 19.00 -5.23
N ARG A 187 14.69 19.34 -4.82
CA ARG A 187 14.11 20.68 -4.88
C ARG A 187 13.97 21.27 -3.49
N ARG A 188 13.86 22.59 -3.40
CA ARG A 188 13.60 23.27 -2.13
C ARG A 188 12.22 22.86 -1.59
N HIS A 189 12.09 22.91 -0.27
CA HIS A 189 10.79 22.77 0.37
C HIS A 189 9.85 23.90 -0.06
N ASP A 190 8.59 23.54 -0.31
CA ASP A 190 7.57 24.49 -0.73
C ASP A 190 6.26 24.16 0.00
N PRO A 191 5.68 25.11 0.77
CA PRO A 191 4.42 24.89 1.46
C PRO A 191 3.26 24.56 0.51
N GLN A 192 3.31 24.98 -0.76
CA GLN A 192 2.27 24.68 -1.75
C GLN A 192 2.26 23.23 -2.22
N LEU A 193 3.26 22.42 -1.86
CA LEU A 193 3.26 20.98 -2.10
C LEU A 193 2.41 20.21 -1.08
N TYR A 194 2.00 20.85 0.00
CA TYR A 194 1.18 20.27 1.08
C TYR A 194 1.67 18.92 1.60
N LEU A 195 2.99 18.73 1.67
CA LEU A 195 3.59 17.50 2.19
C LEU A 195 3.53 17.51 3.72
N THR A 196 2.94 16.45 4.31
CA THR A 196 2.83 16.29 5.78
C THR A 196 3.88 15.38 6.36
N LYS A 197 4.68 14.73 5.53
CA LYS A 197 5.65 13.71 5.91
C LYS A 197 7.05 14.12 5.54
N ILE A 198 8.02 13.62 6.31
CA ILE A 198 9.43 13.84 6.05
C ILE A 198 10.23 12.62 6.53
N THR A 199 11.28 12.25 5.80
CA THR A 199 12.19 11.20 6.26
C THR A 199 13.04 11.70 7.42
N PRO A 200 13.49 10.83 8.34
CA PRO A 200 14.35 11.24 9.46
C PRO A 200 15.75 11.65 9.03
N VAL A 201 16.23 11.14 7.88
CA VAL A 201 17.58 11.41 7.37
C VAL A 201 17.52 12.18 6.06
N PRO A 202 18.51 13.06 5.79
CA PRO A 202 18.60 13.76 4.51
C PRO A 202 18.93 12.79 3.37
N PHE A 203 18.38 13.06 2.20
CA PHE A 203 18.78 12.37 0.98
C PHE A 203 20.12 12.93 0.48
N GLN A 204 21.03 12.04 0.23
CA GLN A 204 22.32 12.30 -0.42
C GLN A 204 22.45 11.34 -1.59
N LYS A 205 22.47 11.89 -2.80
CA LYS A 205 22.61 11.09 -4.02
C LYS A 205 23.90 10.27 -3.95
N ASP A 206 23.81 9.01 -4.38
CA ASP A 206 24.91 8.06 -4.44
C ASP A 206 25.58 7.74 -3.08
N ALA A 207 24.91 8.04 -1.96
CA ALA A 207 25.39 7.63 -0.65
C ALA A 207 25.46 6.11 -0.55
N THR A 208 26.59 5.61 -0.06
CA THR A 208 26.86 4.18 0.17
C THR A 208 27.40 3.96 1.57
N HIS A 209 27.20 2.78 2.11
CA HIS A 209 27.78 2.39 3.39
C HIS A 209 28.08 0.89 3.41
N PRO A 210 29.28 0.45 3.90
CA PRO A 210 29.65 -0.97 3.95
C PRO A 210 28.65 -1.84 4.72
N ASP A 211 28.11 -1.34 5.83
CA ASP A 211 27.10 -2.05 6.62
C ASP A 211 25.83 -2.36 5.81
N TRP A 212 25.38 -1.45 4.93
CA TRP A 212 24.24 -1.71 4.06
C TRP A 212 24.54 -2.78 3.02
N THR A 213 25.73 -2.73 2.43
CA THR A 213 26.19 -3.78 1.49
C THR A 213 26.24 -5.13 2.18
N THR A 214 26.77 -5.18 3.43
CA THR A 214 26.79 -6.41 4.23
C THR A 214 25.39 -6.90 4.55
N ALA A 215 24.46 -6.00 4.92
CA ALA A 215 23.08 -6.36 5.22
C ALA A 215 22.36 -6.94 3.98
N LEU A 216 22.57 -6.38 2.78
CA LEU A 216 22.03 -6.91 1.52
C LEU A 216 22.57 -8.31 1.20
N GLY A 217 23.75 -8.67 1.70
CA GLY A 217 24.29 -10.02 1.61
C GLY A 217 23.44 -11.11 2.33
N ALA A 218 22.38 -10.72 3.04
CA ALA A 218 21.36 -11.64 3.55
C ALA A 218 20.47 -12.22 2.44
N LEU A 219 20.43 -11.57 1.30
CA LEU A 219 19.72 -12.01 0.10
C LEU A 219 20.70 -12.62 -0.92
N PRO A 220 20.27 -13.59 -1.71
CA PRO A 220 21.00 -14.03 -2.90
C PRO A 220 21.24 -12.86 -3.86
N GLU A 221 22.45 -12.79 -4.44
CA GLU A 221 22.88 -11.68 -5.28
C GLU A 221 21.98 -11.47 -6.50
N GLU A 222 21.48 -12.56 -7.08
CA GLU A 222 20.55 -12.52 -8.22
C GLU A 222 19.22 -11.82 -7.92
N LEU A 223 18.90 -11.59 -6.64
CA LEU A 223 17.68 -10.88 -6.21
C LEU A 223 17.93 -9.39 -5.95
N HIS A 224 19.18 -8.93 -5.84
CA HIS A 224 19.48 -7.57 -5.37
C HIS A 224 18.88 -6.48 -6.25
N GLU A 225 19.00 -6.61 -7.57
CA GLU A 225 18.44 -5.61 -8.48
C GLU A 225 16.91 -5.63 -8.49
N TRP A 226 16.33 -6.81 -8.53
CA TRP A 226 14.87 -6.99 -8.50
C TRP A 226 14.26 -6.44 -7.22
N ILE A 227 14.82 -6.78 -6.06
CA ILE A 227 14.33 -6.30 -4.76
C ILE A 227 14.53 -4.78 -4.61
N GLN A 228 15.61 -4.23 -5.19
CA GLN A 228 15.84 -2.78 -5.20
C GLN A 228 14.71 -2.04 -5.92
N VAL A 229 14.29 -2.53 -7.09
CA VAL A 229 13.20 -1.92 -7.83
C VAL A 229 11.88 -2.05 -7.06
N ARG A 230 11.61 -3.22 -6.46
CA ARG A 230 10.41 -3.46 -5.64
C ARG A 230 10.33 -2.54 -4.42
N LEU A 231 11.41 -2.45 -3.65
CA LEU A 231 11.48 -1.57 -2.47
C LEU A 231 11.54 -0.09 -2.88
N GLY A 232 12.14 0.23 -4.02
CA GLY A 232 12.13 1.56 -4.60
C GLY A 232 10.73 2.00 -5.03
N GLN A 233 9.95 1.14 -5.67
CA GLN A 233 8.55 1.43 -5.95
C GLN A 233 7.75 1.64 -4.65
N ALA A 234 8.01 0.86 -3.62
CA ALA A 234 7.31 0.96 -2.35
C ALA A 234 7.55 2.27 -1.57
N ILE A 235 8.54 3.10 -1.95
CA ILE A 235 8.69 4.45 -1.38
C ILE A 235 7.93 5.52 -2.15
N THR A 236 7.36 5.18 -3.31
CA THR A 236 6.48 6.09 -4.06
C THR A 236 5.09 6.14 -3.42
N GLY A 237 4.31 7.17 -3.75
CA GLY A 237 2.90 7.23 -3.35
C GLY A 237 1.98 6.46 -4.30
N HIS A 238 2.52 5.65 -5.21
CA HIS A 238 1.75 4.79 -6.09
C HIS A 238 1.57 3.40 -5.47
N MET A 239 0.38 2.88 -5.57
CA MET A 239 0.10 1.47 -5.24
C MET A 239 0.93 0.54 -6.13
N THR A 240 1.28 -0.65 -5.63
CA THR A 240 2.00 -1.67 -6.40
C THR A 240 1.23 -2.02 -7.68
N PRO A 241 1.80 -1.81 -8.88
CA PRO A 241 1.03 -1.88 -10.14
C PRO A 241 0.64 -3.29 -10.57
N ASP A 242 1.30 -4.30 -10.07
CA ASP A 242 1.03 -5.72 -10.37
C ASP A 242 0.25 -6.45 -9.28
N ASP A 243 -0.24 -5.73 -8.27
CA ASP A 243 -0.96 -6.28 -7.10
C ASP A 243 -0.14 -7.33 -6.33
N VAL A 244 1.18 -7.33 -6.38
CA VAL A 244 2.01 -8.36 -5.75
C VAL A 244 2.47 -7.94 -4.36
N MET A 245 2.15 -8.77 -3.38
CA MET A 245 2.67 -8.69 -2.01
C MET A 245 3.91 -9.57 -1.85
N LEU A 246 4.98 -8.99 -1.29
CA LEU A 246 6.18 -9.74 -0.95
C LEU A 246 6.02 -10.46 0.38
N ILE A 247 6.32 -11.74 0.39
CA ILE A 247 6.46 -12.56 1.60
C ILE A 247 7.95 -12.86 1.80
N LEU A 248 8.55 -12.24 2.82
CA LEU A 248 9.96 -12.36 3.11
C LEU A 248 10.12 -13.40 4.24
N GLN A 249 10.61 -14.58 3.88
CA GLN A 249 10.69 -15.72 4.78
C GLN A 249 12.12 -16.06 5.17
N GLY A 250 12.31 -16.39 6.45
CA GLY A 250 13.59 -16.90 6.94
C GLY A 250 13.56 -17.33 8.39
N GLY A 251 14.29 -18.38 8.72
CA GLY A 251 14.20 -19.13 9.98
C GLY A 251 14.94 -18.55 11.18
N GLY A 252 15.17 -17.23 11.25
CA GLY A 252 15.95 -16.61 12.33
C GLY A 252 17.45 -16.54 12.02
N GLU A 253 18.16 -15.57 12.62
CA GLU A 253 19.60 -15.30 12.41
C GLU A 253 20.00 -15.17 10.92
N ASN A 254 19.08 -14.71 10.06
CA ASN A 254 19.22 -14.67 8.61
C ASN A 254 19.30 -13.26 8.01
N GLY A 255 19.40 -12.22 8.83
CA GLY A 255 19.54 -10.83 8.41
C GLY A 255 18.27 -10.14 7.89
N LYS A 256 17.14 -10.86 7.76
CA LYS A 256 15.86 -10.33 7.26
C LYS A 256 15.41 -9.06 8.00
N SER A 257 15.33 -9.11 9.33
CA SER A 257 14.92 -7.95 10.14
C SER A 257 15.91 -6.79 10.01
N THR A 258 17.23 -7.06 9.89
CA THR A 258 18.22 -6.02 9.66
C THR A 258 17.95 -5.23 8.38
N VAL A 259 17.63 -5.91 7.28
CA VAL A 259 17.30 -5.25 6.00
C VAL A 259 16.01 -4.44 6.11
N LEU A 260 14.93 -5.04 6.61
CA LEU A 260 13.61 -4.42 6.60
C LEU A 260 13.47 -3.28 7.63
N GLU A 261 14.02 -3.47 8.84
CA GLU A 261 14.05 -2.41 9.84
C GLU A 261 14.86 -1.20 9.34
N SER A 262 15.96 -1.42 8.61
CA SER A 262 16.76 -0.33 8.03
C SER A 262 15.98 0.46 6.99
N VAL A 263 15.21 -0.20 6.13
CA VAL A 263 14.30 0.45 5.17
C VAL A 263 13.25 1.27 5.91
N SER A 264 12.57 0.67 6.89
CA SER A 264 11.55 1.35 7.69
C SER A 264 12.10 2.57 8.43
N ARG A 265 13.31 2.47 9.00
CA ARG A 265 13.95 3.57 9.72
C ARG A 265 14.42 4.69 8.78
N ALA A 266 14.97 4.35 7.62
CA ALA A 266 15.36 5.35 6.63
C ALA A 266 14.17 6.17 6.12
N LEU A 267 12.99 5.56 6.02
CA LEU A 267 11.74 6.21 5.64
C LEU A 267 11.05 6.95 6.79
N GLY A 268 11.19 6.43 8.00
CA GLY A 268 10.55 6.96 9.20
C GLY A 268 9.04 6.74 9.28
N LYS A 269 8.47 7.08 10.44
CA LYS A 269 7.05 6.84 10.76
C LYS A 269 6.05 7.55 9.82
N GLY A 270 6.48 8.55 9.06
CA GLY A 270 5.61 9.23 8.10
C GLY A 270 5.31 8.36 6.88
N TYR A 271 6.30 7.70 6.34
CA TYR A 271 6.20 6.92 5.11
C TYR A 271 6.12 5.41 5.35
N SER A 272 6.69 4.92 6.45
CA SER A 272 6.68 3.51 6.82
C SER A 272 5.72 3.25 7.99
N VAL A 273 5.00 2.13 7.91
CA VAL A 273 4.10 1.68 8.97
C VAL A 273 4.31 0.19 9.26
N LEU A 274 4.36 -0.15 10.54
CA LEU A 274 4.21 -1.52 10.99
C LEU A 274 2.72 -1.78 11.21
N MET A 275 2.12 -2.56 10.31
CA MET A 275 0.70 -2.90 10.36
C MET A 275 0.47 -4.16 11.21
N SER A 276 -0.69 -4.23 11.84
CA SER A 276 -1.11 -5.45 12.55
C SER A 276 -1.30 -6.61 11.57
N ASP A 277 -0.82 -7.81 11.93
CA ASP A 277 -1.03 -9.06 11.22
C ASP A 277 -2.53 -9.39 11.04
N ARG A 278 -3.39 -8.91 11.96
CA ARG A 278 -4.84 -9.07 11.91
C ARG A 278 -5.50 -8.45 10.67
N VAL A 279 -4.84 -7.48 10.04
CA VAL A 279 -5.31 -6.90 8.78
C VAL A 279 -5.36 -7.97 7.69
N LEU A 280 -4.43 -8.92 7.68
CA LEU A 280 -4.29 -9.95 6.65
C LEU A 280 -4.79 -11.33 7.08
N LEU A 281 -4.93 -11.58 8.38
CA LEU A 281 -5.34 -12.89 8.89
C LEU A 281 -6.87 -13.06 8.94
N ALA A 282 -7.31 -14.31 8.86
CA ALA A 282 -8.70 -14.68 9.05
C ALA A 282 -9.07 -14.68 10.55
N ASP A 283 -9.27 -13.48 11.11
CA ASP A 283 -9.71 -13.30 12.49
C ASP A 283 -11.16 -12.77 12.52
N PRO A 284 -12.11 -13.50 13.12
CA PRO A 284 -13.51 -13.07 13.23
C PRO A 284 -13.70 -11.77 14.04
N GLY A 285 -12.73 -11.41 14.89
CA GLY A 285 -12.78 -10.23 15.75
C GLY A 285 -12.06 -8.99 15.22
N ALA A 286 -11.46 -9.05 14.02
CA ALA A 286 -10.71 -7.94 13.48
C ALA A 286 -11.59 -6.74 13.12
N HIS A 287 -11.28 -5.57 13.70
CA HIS A 287 -11.99 -4.32 13.45
C HIS A 287 -11.41 -3.57 12.25
N PRO A 288 -12.25 -2.85 11.48
CA PRO A 288 -11.76 -2.00 10.36
C PRO A 288 -10.82 -0.88 10.80
N THR A 289 -10.71 -0.60 12.11
CA THR A 289 -9.82 0.43 12.68
C THR A 289 -8.34 0.18 12.34
N GLU A 290 -7.91 -1.08 12.26
CA GLU A 290 -6.51 -1.45 11.96
C GLU A 290 -6.10 -1.04 10.54
N MET A 291 -7.04 -0.96 9.61
CA MET A 291 -6.77 -0.48 8.24
C MET A 291 -6.46 1.01 8.17
N MET A 292 -6.83 1.79 9.21
CA MET A 292 -6.52 3.23 9.27
C MET A 292 -5.01 3.51 9.32
N ASP A 293 -4.20 2.55 9.75
CA ASP A 293 -2.74 2.68 9.78
C ASP A 293 -2.14 2.76 8.36
N LEU A 294 -2.87 2.24 7.37
CA LEU A 294 -2.45 2.29 5.96
C LEU A 294 -2.72 3.65 5.31
N ARG A 295 -3.51 4.53 5.94
CA ARG A 295 -3.84 5.83 5.36
C ARG A 295 -2.61 6.69 5.13
N GLY A 296 -2.26 6.87 3.86
CA GLY A 296 -1.11 7.65 3.43
C GLY A 296 0.25 7.01 3.73
N ALA A 297 0.31 5.77 4.22
CA ALA A 297 1.54 5.00 4.28
C ALA A 297 2.00 4.64 2.86
N ARG A 298 3.32 4.46 2.68
CA ARG A 298 3.91 3.99 1.41
C ARG A 298 4.49 2.59 1.57
N PHE A 299 5.29 2.40 2.58
CA PHE A 299 5.90 1.12 2.94
C PHE A 299 5.15 0.53 4.15
N ALA A 300 4.32 -0.48 3.92
CA ALA A 300 3.55 -1.15 4.96
C ALA A 300 4.12 -2.56 5.19
N MET A 301 4.53 -2.84 6.40
CA MET A 301 5.13 -4.12 6.77
C MET A 301 4.34 -4.76 7.90
N ALA A 302 4.03 -6.06 7.76
CA ALA A 302 3.58 -6.92 8.84
C ALA A 302 4.73 -7.83 9.29
N GLU A 303 4.93 -7.96 10.59
CA GLU A 303 5.96 -8.83 11.17
C GLU A 303 5.32 -10.04 11.85
N GLU A 304 6.03 -11.16 11.76
CA GLU A 304 5.78 -12.39 12.52
C GLU A 304 4.34 -12.90 12.44
N LEU A 305 3.98 -13.46 11.27
CA LEU A 305 2.74 -14.24 11.20
C LEU A 305 2.85 -15.46 12.12
N PRO A 306 1.88 -15.67 13.02
CA PRO A 306 1.87 -16.86 13.84
C PRO A 306 1.80 -18.14 12.99
N GLU A 307 2.43 -19.20 13.45
CA GLU A 307 2.39 -20.52 12.81
C GLU A 307 0.95 -21.02 12.62
N ASP A 308 0.69 -21.72 11.53
CA ASP A 308 -0.62 -22.31 11.17
C ASP A 308 -1.79 -21.32 11.00
N ARG A 309 -1.50 -20.01 10.89
CA ARG A 309 -2.54 -19.03 10.61
C ARG A 309 -2.87 -18.95 9.13
N ARG A 310 -4.15 -18.73 8.87
CA ARG A 310 -4.71 -18.64 7.51
C ARG A 310 -4.76 -17.20 7.06
N LEU A 311 -4.30 -16.93 5.85
CA LEU A 311 -4.51 -15.65 5.20
C LEU A 311 -6.00 -15.49 4.82
N ASN A 312 -6.53 -14.31 5.09
CA ASN A 312 -7.83 -13.92 4.56
C ASN A 312 -7.64 -13.36 3.14
N VAL A 313 -7.84 -14.21 2.15
CA VAL A 313 -7.62 -13.87 0.74
C VAL A 313 -8.49 -12.71 0.27
N LYS A 314 -9.71 -12.57 0.78
CA LYS A 314 -10.54 -11.42 0.46
C LYS A 314 -9.89 -10.12 0.94
N ARG A 315 -9.46 -10.06 2.20
CA ARG A 315 -8.75 -8.89 2.75
C ARG A 315 -7.42 -8.63 2.04
N LEU A 316 -6.69 -9.69 1.72
CA LEU A 316 -5.49 -9.58 0.90
C LEU A 316 -5.80 -8.85 -0.42
N LYS A 317 -6.81 -9.32 -1.17
CA LYS A 317 -7.23 -8.70 -2.44
C LYS A 317 -7.71 -7.25 -2.23
N ASP A 318 -8.39 -6.97 -1.14
CA ASP A 318 -8.87 -5.62 -0.81
C ASP A 318 -7.69 -4.67 -0.47
N VAL A 319 -6.68 -5.14 0.25
CA VAL A 319 -5.54 -4.31 0.70
C VAL A 319 -4.54 -4.05 -0.42
N ILE A 320 -4.28 -5.03 -1.30
CA ILE A 320 -3.25 -4.89 -2.36
C ILE A 320 -3.81 -4.63 -3.76
N GLY A 321 -5.11 -4.82 -3.99
CA GLY A 321 -5.72 -4.76 -5.32
C GLY A 321 -6.82 -3.70 -5.48
N THR A 322 -7.12 -2.89 -4.46
CA THR A 322 -8.10 -1.81 -4.58
C THR A 322 -7.44 -0.45 -4.55
N SER A 323 -7.80 0.39 -5.53
CA SER A 323 -7.30 1.77 -5.60
C SER A 323 -7.81 2.65 -4.47
N THR A 324 -8.93 2.29 -3.85
CA THR A 324 -9.59 3.10 -2.81
C THR A 324 -9.90 2.26 -1.60
N MET A 325 -9.48 2.70 -0.43
CA MET A 325 -9.74 2.05 0.85
C MET A 325 -10.78 2.81 1.67
N LYS A 326 -11.52 2.06 2.50
CA LYS A 326 -12.52 2.59 3.44
C LYS A 326 -12.31 1.99 4.82
N ALA A 327 -12.10 2.85 5.81
CA ALA A 327 -12.04 2.43 7.21
C ALA A 327 -12.51 3.55 8.15
N ARG A 328 -12.63 3.24 9.43
CA ARG A 328 -12.99 4.23 10.46
C ARG A 328 -12.23 3.97 11.74
N ARG A 329 -11.91 5.02 12.49
CA ARG A 329 -11.52 4.90 13.90
C ARG A 329 -12.74 4.68 14.77
N MET A 330 -12.54 4.15 15.98
CA MET A 330 -13.64 3.95 16.93
C MET A 330 -14.38 5.27 17.16
N LYS A 331 -15.71 5.24 17.07
CA LYS A 331 -16.62 6.39 17.26
C LYS A 331 -16.40 7.56 16.28
N GLN A 332 -15.79 7.30 15.13
CA GLN A 332 -15.65 8.29 14.05
C GLN A 332 -16.36 7.81 12.79
N ASP A 333 -16.63 8.74 11.88
CA ASP A 333 -17.20 8.44 10.59
C ASP A 333 -16.23 7.63 9.72
N THR A 334 -16.78 6.93 8.73
CA THR A 334 -15.97 6.22 7.74
C THR A 334 -15.26 7.21 6.84
N VAL A 335 -13.96 7.02 6.68
CA VAL A 335 -13.11 7.81 5.77
C VAL A 335 -12.74 6.93 4.58
N GLU A 336 -12.75 7.54 3.41
CA GLU A 336 -12.30 6.96 2.15
C GLU A 336 -11.02 7.65 1.69
N TRP A 337 -10.02 6.89 1.18
CA TRP A 337 -8.76 7.44 0.67
C TRP A 337 -8.18 6.55 -0.41
N ASP A 338 -7.37 7.12 -1.29
CA ASP A 338 -6.65 6.38 -2.32
C ASP A 338 -5.49 5.59 -1.72
N SER A 339 -5.32 4.34 -2.17
CA SER A 339 -4.25 3.46 -1.72
C SER A 339 -2.89 3.96 -2.22
N THR A 340 -1.96 4.17 -1.30
CA THR A 340 -0.60 4.68 -1.59
C THR A 340 0.50 3.70 -1.16
N HIS A 341 0.11 2.54 -0.64
CA HIS A 341 1.02 1.62 0.04
C HIS A 341 1.36 0.39 -0.79
N SER A 342 2.57 -0.11 -0.56
CA SER A 342 3.00 -1.46 -0.93
C SER A 342 3.13 -2.28 0.35
N VAL A 343 2.53 -3.48 0.35
CA VAL A 343 2.48 -4.35 1.53
C VAL A 343 3.51 -5.45 1.45
N MET A 344 4.20 -5.69 2.56
CA MET A 344 5.18 -6.77 2.72
C MET A 344 4.94 -7.52 4.02
N ILE A 345 5.19 -8.80 4.01
CA ILE A 345 5.16 -9.63 5.21
C ILE A 345 6.57 -10.14 5.49
N SER A 346 7.04 -9.95 6.73
CA SER A 346 8.25 -10.56 7.25
C SER A 346 7.85 -11.69 8.19
N THR A 347 8.18 -12.94 7.86
CA THR A 347 7.75 -14.09 8.67
C THR A 347 8.81 -15.18 8.74
N ASN A 348 8.76 -15.98 9.79
CA ASN A 348 9.49 -17.23 9.89
C ASN A 348 8.68 -18.40 9.34
N TYR A 349 7.36 -18.35 9.46
CA TYR A 349 6.42 -19.38 9.05
C TYR A 349 5.55 -18.90 7.90
N LEU A 350 5.42 -19.72 6.87
CA LEU A 350 4.55 -19.40 5.75
C LEU A 350 3.09 -19.59 6.16
N PRO A 351 2.23 -18.61 5.89
CA PRO A 351 0.80 -18.74 6.21
C PRO A 351 0.14 -19.81 5.32
N VAL A 352 -0.91 -20.41 5.86
CA VAL A 352 -1.73 -21.34 5.10
C VAL A 352 -2.68 -20.57 4.19
N ILE A 353 -2.71 -20.95 2.91
CA ILE A 353 -3.62 -20.40 1.89
C ILE A 353 -4.50 -21.54 1.41
N GLU A 354 -5.79 -21.46 1.69
CA GLU A 354 -6.74 -22.51 1.30
C GLU A 354 -7.29 -22.35 -0.12
N GLU A 355 -7.15 -21.14 -0.69
CA GLU A 355 -7.58 -20.85 -2.04
C GLU A 355 -6.58 -21.38 -3.05
N THR A 356 -7.10 -22.08 -4.05
CA THR A 356 -6.30 -22.73 -5.10
C THR A 356 -6.33 -21.92 -6.40
N ASP A 357 -7.06 -20.77 -6.42
CA ASP A 357 -7.24 -19.97 -7.63
C ASP A 357 -5.97 -19.19 -8.04
N HIS A 358 -5.73 -19.12 -9.33
CA HIS A 358 -4.63 -18.36 -9.92
C HIS A 358 -4.66 -16.88 -9.49
N GLY A 359 -5.84 -16.29 -9.35
CA GLY A 359 -6.02 -14.90 -8.97
C GLY A 359 -5.43 -14.56 -7.59
N THR A 360 -5.36 -15.52 -6.66
CA THR A 360 -4.71 -15.39 -5.37
C THR A 360 -3.20 -15.54 -5.49
N TRP A 361 -2.75 -16.62 -6.10
CA TRP A 361 -1.32 -16.97 -6.16
C TRP A 361 -0.48 -16.01 -7.01
N ARG A 362 -1.04 -15.41 -8.08
CA ARG A 362 -0.36 -14.39 -8.88
C ARG A 362 -0.03 -13.10 -8.09
N ARG A 363 -0.69 -12.90 -6.92
CA ARG A 363 -0.49 -11.75 -6.05
C ARG A 363 0.55 -11.97 -4.95
N LEU A 364 1.21 -13.09 -4.94
CA LEU A 364 2.15 -13.48 -3.90
C LEU A 364 3.52 -13.74 -4.51
N ALA A 365 4.56 -13.21 -3.88
CA ALA A 365 5.94 -13.47 -4.25
C ALA A 365 6.75 -13.85 -3.00
N LEU A 366 7.21 -15.10 -2.95
CA LEU A 366 8.01 -15.59 -1.84
C LEU A 366 9.49 -15.29 -2.07
N VAL A 367 10.07 -14.52 -1.17
CA VAL A 367 11.50 -14.20 -1.11
C VAL A 367 12.10 -14.87 0.11
N LYS A 368 12.94 -15.85 -0.09
CA LYS A 368 13.64 -16.53 1.00
C LYS A 368 14.96 -15.86 1.33
N PHE A 369 15.22 -15.77 2.64
CA PHE A 369 16.52 -15.42 3.21
C PHE A 369 17.22 -16.72 3.62
N PRO A 370 17.98 -17.34 2.72
CA PRO A 370 18.45 -18.71 2.89
C PRO A 370 19.65 -18.84 3.82
N PHE A 371 20.35 -17.72 4.09
CA PHE A 371 21.60 -17.75 4.83
C PHE A 371 21.36 -17.68 6.33
N LYS A 372 22.13 -18.45 7.08
CA LYS A 372 22.23 -18.36 8.54
C LYS A 372 23.55 -17.70 8.91
N PHE A 373 23.48 -16.58 9.61
CA PHE A 373 24.65 -15.88 10.12
C PHE A 373 25.02 -16.42 11.50
N LEU A 374 26.22 -16.99 11.59
CA LEU A 374 26.72 -17.63 12.80
C LEU A 374 27.21 -16.61 13.82
N LYS A 375 27.13 -16.96 15.09
CA LYS A 375 27.69 -16.16 16.17
C LYS A 375 29.23 -16.20 16.16
N ALA A 376 29.83 -15.19 16.75
CA ALA A 376 31.29 -15.14 16.89
C ALA A 376 31.85 -16.45 17.50
N GLY A 377 32.90 -17.00 16.88
CA GLY A 377 33.53 -18.23 17.29
C GLY A 377 32.91 -19.52 16.72
N GLN A 378 31.88 -19.43 15.92
CA GLN A 378 31.34 -20.55 15.17
C GLN A 378 31.89 -20.53 13.73
N THR A 379 32.24 -21.70 13.20
CA THR A 379 32.76 -21.86 11.83
C THR A 379 31.65 -22.36 10.91
N PRO A 380 31.46 -21.75 9.71
CA PRO A 380 30.52 -22.27 8.75
C PRO A 380 30.86 -23.70 8.30
N ASP A 381 29.87 -24.60 8.36
CA ASP A 381 29.99 -26.01 7.98
C ASP A 381 29.04 -26.40 6.81
N GLY A 382 28.34 -25.43 6.24
CA GLY A 382 27.41 -25.65 5.14
C GLY A 382 27.29 -24.46 4.19
N PRO A 383 26.75 -24.68 2.98
CA PRO A 383 26.71 -23.68 1.91
C PRO A 383 25.85 -22.45 2.23
N ASN A 384 24.90 -22.59 3.14
CA ASN A 384 24.00 -21.52 3.58
C ASN A 384 24.42 -20.88 4.92
N GLN A 385 25.55 -21.27 5.49
CA GLN A 385 26.08 -20.66 6.69
C GLN A 385 27.14 -19.63 6.34
N ARG A 386 27.11 -18.50 7.03
CA ARG A 386 28.04 -17.40 6.84
C ARG A 386 28.48 -16.87 8.20
N GLU A 387 29.66 -16.32 8.26
CA GLU A 387 30.13 -15.60 9.43
C GLU A 387 29.23 -14.37 9.65
N GLY A 388 28.73 -14.21 10.88
CA GLY A 388 27.86 -13.10 11.27
C GLY A 388 28.67 -11.95 11.87
N ASP A 389 28.24 -10.74 11.59
CA ASP A 389 28.69 -9.54 12.29
C ASP A 389 27.70 -9.21 13.43
N PRO A 390 28.04 -9.46 14.68
CA PRO A 390 27.12 -9.28 15.82
C PRO A 390 26.74 -7.82 16.07
N GLY A 391 27.52 -6.85 15.59
CA GLY A 391 27.27 -5.42 15.71
C GLY A 391 26.46 -4.82 14.56
N LEU A 392 26.31 -5.53 13.44
CA LEU A 392 25.69 -5.00 12.23
C LEU A 392 24.26 -4.52 12.47
N ARG A 393 23.44 -5.32 13.14
CA ARG A 393 22.03 -4.96 13.40
C ARG A 393 21.91 -3.65 14.17
N GLU A 394 22.73 -3.46 15.21
CA GLU A 394 22.66 -2.25 16.02
C GLU A 394 23.17 -1.02 15.26
N ARG A 395 24.28 -1.16 14.50
CA ARG A 395 24.75 -0.08 13.62
C ARG A 395 23.75 0.29 12.54
N MET A 396 23.08 -0.70 11.94
CA MET A 396 22.02 -0.46 10.96
C MET A 396 20.74 0.14 11.56
N LYS A 397 20.53 -0.09 12.86
CA LYS A 397 19.35 0.44 13.56
C LYS A 397 19.52 1.90 13.97
N GLU A 398 20.72 2.34 14.34
CA GLU A 398 20.96 3.65 14.94
C GLU A 398 21.76 4.60 14.05
N GLY A 399 22.41 4.10 13.01
CA GLY A 399 23.38 4.86 12.22
C GLY A 399 22.76 5.73 11.13
N ASP A 400 22.84 7.05 11.25
CA ASP A 400 22.45 8.00 10.20
C ASP A 400 23.14 7.76 8.85
N PRO A 401 24.46 7.51 8.76
CA PRO A 401 25.13 7.23 7.50
C PRO A 401 24.58 5.97 6.81
N GLN A 402 24.26 4.94 7.59
CA GLN A 402 23.64 3.73 7.09
C GLN A 402 22.25 4.02 6.49
N HIS A 403 21.42 4.78 7.22
CA HIS A 403 20.09 5.14 6.74
C HIS A 403 20.12 6.03 5.49
N ARG A 404 21.11 6.93 5.34
CA ARG A 404 21.32 7.71 4.11
C ARG A 404 21.67 6.80 2.92
N ALA A 405 22.52 5.79 3.14
CA ALA A 405 22.85 4.80 2.11
C ALA A 405 21.61 3.97 1.71
N VAL A 406 20.80 3.55 2.68
CA VAL A 406 19.52 2.87 2.41
C VAL A 406 18.59 3.77 1.61
N LEU A 407 18.44 5.03 2.00
CA LEU A 407 17.56 5.99 1.31
C LEU A 407 18.02 6.23 -0.13
N ALA A 408 19.33 6.39 -0.36
CA ALA A 408 19.90 6.54 -1.70
C ALA A 408 19.63 5.31 -2.56
N TRP A 409 19.81 4.12 -1.99
CA TRP A 409 19.55 2.85 -2.66
C TRP A 409 18.07 2.67 -3.04
N LEU A 410 17.14 3.08 -2.16
CA LEU A 410 15.70 3.06 -2.42
C LEU A 410 15.32 4.05 -3.53
N VAL A 411 15.86 5.28 -3.51
CA VAL A 411 15.61 6.28 -4.56
C VAL A 411 16.16 5.82 -5.90
N ALA A 412 17.32 5.17 -5.93
CA ALA A 412 17.87 4.56 -7.15
C ALA A 412 16.94 3.47 -7.70
N GLY A 413 16.35 2.63 -6.83
CA GLY A 413 15.35 1.65 -7.21
C GLY A 413 14.05 2.28 -7.75
N ALA A 414 13.58 3.35 -7.12
CA ALA A 414 12.42 4.10 -7.60
C ALA A 414 12.67 4.68 -9.00
N ARG A 415 13.82 5.32 -9.22
CA ARG A 415 14.20 5.84 -10.53
C ARG A 415 14.17 4.75 -11.60
N ARG A 416 14.77 3.59 -11.37
CA ARG A 416 14.73 2.45 -12.30
C ARG A 416 13.31 2.05 -12.65
N TRP A 417 12.40 2.05 -11.66
CA TRP A 417 11.01 1.74 -11.91
C TRP A 417 10.33 2.76 -12.83
N TYR A 418 10.59 4.07 -12.64
CA TYR A 418 10.11 5.11 -13.55
C TYR A 418 10.75 5.02 -14.94
N GLU A 419 12.04 4.75 -15.03
CA GLU A 419 12.79 4.56 -16.30
C GLU A 419 12.25 3.37 -17.11
N HIS A 420 11.56 2.41 -16.47
CA HIS A 420 10.87 1.29 -17.11
C HIS A 420 9.33 1.52 -17.18
N ASP A 421 8.90 2.75 -17.40
CA ASP A 421 7.48 3.13 -17.58
C ASP A 421 6.55 2.66 -16.46
N ARG A 422 7.08 2.59 -15.25
CA ARG A 422 6.38 2.10 -14.04
C ARG A 422 5.91 0.65 -14.12
N VAL A 423 6.54 -0.14 -14.97
CA VAL A 423 6.32 -1.58 -15.06
C VAL A 423 7.22 -2.29 -14.05
N MET A 424 6.68 -3.25 -13.33
CA MET A 424 7.49 -4.06 -12.41
C MET A 424 8.31 -5.09 -13.18
N PRO A 425 9.58 -5.32 -12.79
CA PRO A 425 10.39 -6.36 -13.42
C PRO A 425 9.77 -7.74 -13.17
N PRO A 426 9.90 -8.67 -14.14
CA PRO A 426 9.42 -10.04 -13.97
C PRO A 426 10.10 -10.69 -12.76
N HIS A 427 9.39 -11.65 -12.15
CA HIS A 427 9.93 -12.36 -10.99
C HIS A 427 11.16 -13.19 -11.41
N PRO A 428 12.27 -13.11 -10.66
CA PRO A 428 13.41 -13.99 -10.86
C PRO A 428 13.01 -15.47 -10.73
N ALA A 429 13.70 -16.33 -11.47
CA ALA A 429 13.40 -17.77 -11.48
C ALA A 429 13.32 -18.38 -10.07
N ARG A 430 14.19 -17.94 -9.17
CA ARG A 430 14.20 -18.37 -7.76
C ARG A 430 12.90 -17.98 -7.04
N VAL A 431 12.42 -16.75 -7.18
CA VAL A 431 11.17 -16.29 -6.58
C VAL A 431 9.97 -17.08 -7.13
N VAL A 432 9.98 -17.35 -8.43
CA VAL A 432 8.97 -18.19 -9.08
C VAL A 432 8.98 -19.60 -8.49
N ALA A 433 10.14 -20.25 -8.43
CA ALA A 433 10.29 -21.60 -7.89
C ALA A 433 9.91 -21.69 -6.41
N ASP A 434 10.37 -20.72 -5.59
CA ASP A 434 10.04 -20.68 -4.17
C ASP A 434 8.53 -20.48 -3.92
N THR A 435 7.90 -19.61 -4.71
CA THR A 435 6.43 -19.37 -4.63
C THR A 435 5.65 -20.59 -5.09
N GLN A 436 6.08 -21.27 -6.17
CA GLN A 436 5.47 -22.51 -6.63
C GLN A 436 5.63 -23.63 -5.62
N GLY A 437 6.81 -23.79 -5.01
CA GLY A 437 7.05 -24.77 -3.96
C GLY A 437 6.18 -24.51 -2.71
N TRP A 438 5.93 -23.24 -2.37
CA TRP A 438 4.98 -22.88 -1.31
C TRP A 438 3.54 -23.22 -1.73
N ARG A 439 3.14 -22.86 -2.96
CA ARG A 439 1.82 -23.19 -3.50
C ARG A 439 1.57 -24.69 -3.44
N ALA A 440 2.52 -25.51 -3.89
CA ALA A 440 2.39 -26.96 -3.87
C ALA A 440 2.15 -27.54 -2.46
N LYS A 441 2.72 -26.91 -1.42
CA LYS A 441 2.49 -27.33 -0.02
C LYS A 441 1.12 -26.92 0.52
N CYS A 442 0.53 -25.84 0.01
CA CYS A 442 -0.77 -25.33 0.45
C CYS A 442 -1.92 -25.85 -0.42
N ASP A 443 -1.65 -26.10 -1.69
CA ASP A 443 -2.63 -26.51 -2.68
C ASP A 443 -2.81 -28.02 -2.70
N LEU A 444 -3.69 -28.50 -1.83
CA LEU A 444 -3.96 -29.92 -1.68
C LEU A 444 -4.55 -30.57 -2.96
N ILE A 445 -5.21 -29.79 -3.82
CA ILE A 445 -5.68 -30.28 -5.11
C ILE A 445 -4.51 -30.52 -6.06
N LEU A 446 -3.60 -29.54 -6.16
CA LEU A 446 -2.39 -29.69 -6.98
C LEU A 446 -1.49 -30.83 -6.46
N ALA A 447 -1.28 -30.89 -5.14
CA ALA A 447 -0.49 -31.95 -4.53
C ALA A 447 -1.09 -33.35 -4.83
N TYR A 448 -2.41 -33.49 -4.71
CA TYR A 448 -3.13 -34.70 -5.07
C TYR A 448 -3.01 -35.04 -6.57
N TRP A 449 -3.11 -34.02 -7.45
CA TRP A 449 -2.90 -34.18 -8.87
C TRP A 449 -1.52 -34.79 -9.19
N LEU A 450 -0.48 -34.22 -8.60
CA LEU A 450 0.91 -34.65 -8.87
C LEU A 450 1.24 -36.04 -8.29
N ASP A 451 0.57 -36.40 -7.20
CA ASP A 451 0.83 -37.69 -6.50
C ASP A 451 -0.03 -38.86 -7.02
N ARG A 452 -1.30 -38.62 -7.33
CA ARG A 452 -2.29 -39.68 -7.46
C ARG A 452 -2.93 -39.85 -8.83
N ILE A 453 -2.94 -38.82 -9.68
CA ILE A 453 -3.69 -38.86 -10.93
C ILE A 453 -2.88 -38.29 -12.09
N GLU A 454 -3.27 -38.69 -13.31
CA GLU A 454 -2.64 -38.27 -14.55
C GLU A 454 -3.69 -37.83 -15.59
N PRO A 455 -3.40 -36.84 -16.47
CA PRO A 455 -4.25 -36.56 -17.60
C PRO A 455 -4.30 -37.72 -18.59
N ASP A 456 -5.48 -38.11 -19.02
CA ASP A 456 -5.68 -39.14 -20.08
C ASP A 456 -7.03 -38.91 -20.74
N ALA A 457 -6.99 -38.40 -21.99
CA ALA A 457 -8.20 -38.02 -22.75
C ALA A 457 -9.14 -39.21 -23.03
N ALA A 458 -8.64 -40.48 -23.01
CA ALA A 458 -9.42 -41.67 -23.25
C ALA A 458 -10.00 -42.27 -21.95
N ALA A 459 -9.56 -41.80 -20.78
CA ALA A 459 -9.95 -42.33 -19.50
C ALA A 459 -10.97 -41.44 -18.77
N HIS A 460 -11.60 -42.07 -17.78
CA HIS A 460 -12.47 -41.38 -16.83
C HIS A 460 -12.44 -42.08 -15.47
N VAL A 461 -12.75 -41.30 -14.43
CA VAL A 461 -12.83 -41.79 -13.05
C VAL A 461 -14.22 -41.50 -12.48
N LEU A 462 -14.79 -42.46 -11.74
CA LEU A 462 -16.04 -42.22 -11.00
C LEU A 462 -15.88 -41.05 -10.03
N SER A 463 -16.84 -40.11 -10.02
CA SER A 463 -16.78 -38.99 -9.07
C SER A 463 -16.70 -39.42 -7.62
N THR A 464 -17.33 -40.52 -7.27
CA THR A 464 -17.27 -41.13 -5.93
C THR A 464 -15.90 -41.70 -5.59
N ASP A 465 -15.23 -42.33 -6.57
CA ASP A 465 -13.93 -42.92 -6.39
C ASP A 465 -12.85 -41.86 -6.24
N LEU A 466 -12.88 -40.83 -7.09
CA LEU A 466 -11.92 -39.74 -7.01
C LEU A 466 -12.04 -38.98 -5.68
N PHE A 467 -13.27 -38.76 -5.22
CA PHE A 467 -13.52 -38.13 -3.92
C PHE A 467 -13.08 -39.02 -2.74
N ALA A 468 -13.36 -40.31 -2.79
CA ALA A 468 -12.96 -41.25 -1.73
C ALA A 468 -11.44 -41.37 -1.66
N ASP A 469 -10.75 -41.52 -2.81
CA ASP A 469 -9.30 -41.60 -2.89
C ASP A 469 -8.65 -40.31 -2.39
N PHE A 470 -9.16 -39.14 -2.78
CA PHE A 470 -8.69 -37.87 -2.27
C PHE A 470 -8.77 -37.77 -0.74
N ASN A 471 -9.86 -38.22 -0.13
CA ASN A 471 -9.98 -38.20 1.33
C ASN A 471 -9.06 -39.23 2.03
N VAL A 472 -8.82 -40.39 1.42
CA VAL A 472 -7.81 -41.34 1.90
C VAL A 472 -6.42 -40.71 1.84
N TRP A 473 -6.10 -40.05 0.72
CA TRP A 473 -4.85 -39.33 0.53
C TRP A 473 -4.69 -38.18 1.54
N LEU A 474 -5.73 -37.35 1.77
CA LEU A 474 -5.72 -36.31 2.78
C LEU A 474 -5.39 -36.84 4.17
N GLN A 475 -6.05 -37.94 4.59
CA GLN A 475 -5.83 -38.53 5.90
C GLN A 475 -4.40 -39.10 6.04
N ALA A 476 -3.87 -39.74 4.99
CA ALA A 476 -2.49 -40.21 4.97
C ALA A 476 -1.45 -39.08 5.13
N HIS A 477 -1.79 -37.85 4.68
CA HIS A 477 -0.96 -36.67 4.82
C HIS A 477 -1.31 -35.78 6.04
N GLY A 478 -2.12 -36.32 6.99
CA GLY A 478 -2.45 -35.61 8.24
C GLY A 478 -3.51 -34.50 8.10
N HIS A 479 -4.19 -34.44 6.96
CA HIS A 479 -5.24 -33.43 6.73
C HIS A 479 -6.64 -33.98 7.09
N ARG A 480 -7.55 -33.06 7.42
CA ARG A 480 -8.96 -33.40 7.66
C ARG A 480 -9.69 -33.68 6.34
N PRO A 481 -10.59 -34.70 6.30
CA PRO A 481 -11.39 -34.98 5.12
C PRO A 481 -12.26 -33.78 4.70
N TRP A 482 -12.43 -33.60 3.40
CA TRP A 482 -13.35 -32.62 2.83
C TRP A 482 -14.73 -33.20 2.56
N SER A 483 -15.74 -32.32 2.41
CA SER A 483 -17.04 -32.75 1.90
C SER A 483 -17.00 -32.93 0.37
N ASP A 484 -17.89 -33.79 -0.20
CA ASP A 484 -18.01 -33.97 -1.66
C ASP A 484 -18.28 -32.63 -2.37
N LYS A 485 -19.11 -31.76 -1.77
CA LYS A 485 -19.41 -30.44 -2.30
C LYS A 485 -18.15 -29.55 -2.36
N THR A 486 -17.34 -29.55 -1.31
CA THR A 486 -16.09 -28.76 -1.24
C THR A 486 -15.07 -29.28 -2.26
N PHE A 487 -14.84 -30.60 -2.26
CA PHE A 487 -13.91 -31.22 -3.21
C PHE A 487 -14.33 -30.99 -4.64
N GLY A 488 -15.59 -31.28 -4.98
CA GLY A 488 -16.10 -31.13 -6.35
C GLY A 488 -15.97 -29.71 -6.88
N ALA A 489 -16.35 -28.71 -6.08
CA ALA A 489 -16.26 -27.30 -6.47
C ALA A 489 -14.80 -26.83 -6.65
N ARG A 490 -13.89 -27.21 -5.72
CA ARG A 490 -12.47 -26.81 -5.79
C ARG A 490 -11.73 -27.55 -6.89
N PHE A 491 -12.00 -28.83 -7.10
CA PHE A 491 -11.36 -29.62 -8.15
C PHE A 491 -11.79 -29.17 -9.55
N GLU A 492 -13.09 -28.89 -9.75
CA GLU A 492 -13.62 -28.39 -11.01
C GLU A 492 -13.09 -26.99 -11.35
N GLY A 493 -13.00 -26.10 -10.35
CA GLY A 493 -12.50 -24.74 -10.53
C GLY A 493 -10.97 -24.62 -10.49
N HIS A 494 -10.23 -25.70 -10.34
CA HIS A 494 -8.78 -25.67 -10.24
C HIS A 494 -8.12 -25.46 -11.60
N ASP A 495 -7.13 -24.55 -11.67
CA ASP A 495 -6.44 -24.19 -12.91
C ASP A 495 -5.85 -25.41 -13.63
N TYR A 496 -5.23 -26.33 -12.86
CA TYR A 496 -4.60 -27.52 -13.42
C TYR A 496 -5.63 -28.46 -14.04
N THR A 497 -6.79 -28.61 -13.39
CA THR A 497 -7.94 -29.39 -13.90
C THR A 497 -8.44 -28.80 -15.22
N GLY A 498 -8.61 -27.46 -15.28
CA GLY A 498 -9.01 -26.73 -16.49
C GLY A 498 -8.00 -26.83 -17.63
N THR A 499 -6.72 -26.66 -17.33
CA THR A 499 -5.62 -26.74 -18.32
C THR A 499 -5.55 -28.10 -19.01
N HIS A 500 -5.87 -29.18 -18.28
CA HIS A 500 -5.87 -30.55 -18.81
C HIS A 500 -7.22 -30.97 -19.38
N GLY A 501 -8.18 -30.05 -19.47
CA GLY A 501 -9.50 -30.31 -20.07
C GLY A 501 -10.34 -31.35 -19.29
N VAL A 502 -10.07 -31.49 -17.98
CA VAL A 502 -10.83 -32.45 -17.14
C VAL A 502 -12.16 -31.84 -16.76
N GLU A 503 -13.22 -32.56 -17.04
CA GLU A 503 -14.58 -32.08 -16.81
C GLU A 503 -15.48 -33.12 -16.14
N ARG A 504 -16.44 -32.68 -15.34
CA ARG A 504 -17.40 -33.53 -14.66
C ARG A 504 -18.67 -33.70 -15.48
N ARG A 505 -18.94 -34.92 -15.94
CA ARG A 505 -20.16 -35.21 -16.72
C ARG A 505 -20.91 -36.44 -16.20
N LYS A 506 -22.17 -36.55 -16.56
CA LYS A 506 -22.96 -37.78 -16.40
C LYS A 506 -22.84 -38.59 -17.68
N ILE A 507 -22.25 -39.78 -17.57
CA ILE A 507 -21.95 -40.66 -18.71
C ILE A 507 -22.56 -42.06 -18.53
N ARG A 508 -22.53 -42.83 -19.61
CA ARG A 508 -22.82 -44.26 -19.61
C ARG A 508 -21.77 -44.91 -20.48
N ALA A 509 -20.59 -45.17 -19.91
CA ALA A 509 -19.47 -45.77 -20.61
C ALA A 509 -18.99 -47.00 -19.86
N GLN A 510 -18.61 -48.03 -20.60
CA GLN A 510 -18.09 -49.27 -20.06
C GLN A 510 -16.55 -49.38 -20.19
N GLN A 511 -15.98 -48.65 -21.16
CA GLN A 511 -14.55 -48.63 -21.44
C GLN A 511 -13.90 -47.34 -20.94
N GLY A 512 -12.61 -47.40 -20.64
CA GLY A 512 -11.83 -46.22 -20.19
C GLY A 512 -12.02 -45.88 -18.70
N LEU A 513 -12.69 -46.69 -17.91
CA LEU A 513 -12.84 -46.48 -16.48
C LEU A 513 -11.54 -46.82 -15.75
N SER A 514 -10.96 -45.81 -15.08
CA SER A 514 -9.83 -45.94 -14.18
C SER A 514 -10.31 -46.04 -12.73
N ARG A 515 -9.74 -46.92 -11.96
CA ARG A 515 -10.09 -47.18 -10.54
C ARG A 515 -8.90 -46.87 -9.64
N SER A 516 -9.15 -46.37 -8.46
CA SER A 516 -8.10 -46.06 -7.50
C SER A 516 -7.38 -47.34 -7.01
N PRO A 517 -6.04 -47.45 -7.15
CA PRO A 517 -5.29 -48.54 -6.58
C PRO A 517 -5.45 -48.64 -5.06
N ALA A 518 -5.52 -47.52 -4.36
CA ALA A 518 -5.69 -47.47 -2.91
C ALA A 518 -7.05 -48.00 -2.45
N LEU A 519 -8.10 -47.73 -3.21
CA LEU A 519 -9.44 -48.26 -2.91
C LEU A 519 -9.56 -49.76 -3.29
N LEU A 520 -8.83 -50.21 -4.30
CA LEU A 520 -8.84 -51.60 -4.76
C LEU A 520 -8.06 -52.54 -3.84
N ALA A 521 -7.11 -52.03 -3.06
CA ALA A 521 -6.30 -52.82 -2.14
C ALA A 521 -7.13 -53.64 -1.10
N GLY A 522 -8.38 -53.22 -0.84
CA GLY A 522 -9.33 -53.92 0.02
C GLY A 522 -10.34 -54.83 -0.71
N TRP A 523 -10.26 -54.92 -2.06
CA TRP A 523 -11.26 -55.62 -2.87
C TRP A 523 -10.59 -56.73 -3.69
N GLY A 524 -11.02 -57.91 -3.56
CA GLY A 524 -10.41 -59.08 -4.24
C GLY A 524 -10.52 -59.09 -5.77
N THR A 525 -11.39 -58.27 -6.37
CA THR A 525 -11.59 -58.11 -7.82
C THR A 525 -11.98 -56.67 -8.15
N GLN A 526 -11.56 -56.19 -9.32
CA GLN A 526 -11.98 -54.84 -9.79
C GLN A 526 -13.50 -54.81 -10.00
N PRO A 527 -14.22 -53.88 -9.33
CA PRO A 527 -15.63 -53.68 -9.59
C PRO A 527 -15.88 -53.23 -11.03
N ALA A 528 -16.86 -53.84 -11.70
CA ALA A 528 -17.26 -53.46 -13.02
C ALA A 528 -17.82 -52.03 -13.04
N ALA A 529 -17.79 -51.37 -14.23
CA ALA A 529 -18.45 -50.09 -14.42
C ALA A 529 -19.95 -50.22 -14.10
N PRO A 530 -20.58 -49.18 -13.51
CA PRO A 530 -22.01 -49.20 -13.24
C PRO A 530 -22.82 -49.39 -14.52
N SER A 531 -23.84 -50.26 -14.47
CA SER A 531 -24.72 -50.53 -15.62
C SER A 531 -25.63 -49.34 -16.00
N ALA A 532 -25.91 -48.48 -15.04
CA ALA A 532 -26.67 -47.24 -15.21
C ALA A 532 -25.74 -46.05 -15.47
N SER A 533 -26.35 -44.91 -15.89
CA SER A 533 -25.59 -43.64 -16.03
C SER A 533 -25.06 -43.18 -14.67
N TYR A 534 -23.80 -42.74 -14.64
CA TYR A 534 -23.10 -42.29 -13.44
C TYR A 534 -22.35 -40.97 -13.67
N ARG A 535 -21.98 -40.25 -12.61
CA ARG A 535 -21.14 -39.08 -12.68
C ARG A 535 -19.66 -39.47 -12.69
N ALA A 536 -18.92 -38.95 -13.65
CA ALA A 536 -17.49 -39.20 -13.78
C ALA A 536 -16.73 -37.91 -14.12
N TRP A 537 -15.44 -37.94 -13.82
CA TRP A 537 -14.46 -36.97 -14.29
C TRP A 537 -13.81 -37.56 -15.55
N LEU A 538 -13.95 -36.88 -16.68
CA LEU A 538 -13.40 -37.26 -17.98
C LEU A 538 -12.03 -36.62 -18.18
N GLY A 539 -11.14 -37.30 -18.90
CA GLY A 539 -9.81 -36.76 -19.20
C GLY A 539 -8.78 -37.04 -18.10
N VAL A 540 -9.07 -37.93 -17.16
CA VAL A 540 -8.19 -38.23 -16.03
C VAL A 540 -8.21 -39.70 -15.70
N LYS A 541 -7.06 -40.23 -15.24
CA LYS A 541 -6.92 -41.59 -14.67
C LYS A 541 -6.08 -41.55 -13.38
N PHE A 542 -6.15 -42.61 -12.59
CA PHE A 542 -5.22 -42.84 -11.48
C PHE A 542 -3.85 -43.25 -12.01
N ALA A 543 -2.78 -42.74 -11.36
CA ALA A 543 -1.42 -43.17 -11.65
C ALA A 543 -1.22 -44.66 -11.26
N PRO A 544 -0.46 -45.45 -12.03
CA PRO A 544 -0.34 -46.90 -11.84
C PRO A 544 0.21 -47.32 -10.48
N ASP A 545 1.13 -46.55 -9.89
CA ASP A 545 1.88 -46.94 -8.68
C ASP A 545 1.54 -46.11 -7.45
N GLY A 546 0.56 -45.21 -7.50
CA GLY A 546 0.07 -44.47 -6.34
C GLY A 546 1.08 -43.60 -5.62
N VAL A 547 2.32 -43.49 -6.09
CA VAL A 547 3.35 -42.60 -5.56
C VAL A 547 4.37 -42.29 -6.69
N ARG A 548 4.46 -41.08 -7.17
CA ARG A 548 5.69 -40.63 -7.84
C ARG A 548 6.68 -40.26 -6.74
N ALA A 549 7.76 -41.04 -6.63
CA ALA A 549 8.90 -40.70 -5.82
C ALA A 549 9.37 -39.28 -6.15
N ASP A 550 9.64 -38.49 -5.12
CA ASP A 550 10.22 -37.16 -5.19
C ASP A 550 11.33 -37.12 -6.25
N SER A 551 11.15 -36.36 -7.29
CA SER A 551 12.27 -35.95 -8.16
C SER A 551 13.09 -34.95 -7.32
N GLU A 552 14.32 -35.35 -7.00
CA GLU A 552 15.38 -34.62 -6.31
C GLU A 552 15.56 -33.17 -6.79
#